data_9fd7867e0cda6dd789dcb9b8b456eda0
#
_entry.id   9fd7867e0cda6dd789dcb9b8b456eda0
#
_cell.length_a   1.000
_cell.length_b   1.000
_cell.length_c   1.000
_cell.angle_alpha   90.00
_cell.angle_beta   90.00
_cell.angle_gamma   90.00
#
_symmetry.space_group_name_H-M   'P 1'
#
loop_
_entity.id
_entity.type
_entity.pdbx_description
1 polymer ?
#
loop_
_entity_poly.entity_id
_entity_poly.type
_entity_poly.pdbx_seq_one_letter_code
_entity_poly.pdbx_strand_id
1 'polypeptide(L)'
;EVFVPQQERRRCKGFTYIWDQASYNPIDGRCVNHIHFEFKDGSRLDRAYTYPWRIWTIPELRDCLADAGFAETQVWAEREDKKGKGTGTYRPITKHN
;
A
#
# COMPACT_ATOMS: atom_id res chain seq x y z
N GLU A 1 16.99 0.63 -7.82
CA GLU A 1 15.60 0.85 -8.20
C GLU A 1 15.21 2.31 -8.07
N VAL A 2 14.59 2.87 -9.09
CA VAL A 2 14.21 4.28 -9.10
C VAL A 2 12.72 4.40 -8.82
N PHE A 3 12.38 5.21 -7.84
CA PHE A 3 10.99 5.51 -7.56
C PHE A 3 10.40 6.39 -8.65
N VAL A 4 9.24 6.02 -9.14
CA VAL A 4 8.49 6.82 -10.09
C VAL A 4 7.15 7.17 -9.46
N PRO A 5 6.80 8.46 -9.33
CA PRO A 5 5.48 8.83 -8.82
C PRO A 5 4.39 8.22 -9.68
N GLN A 6 3.35 7.68 -9.02
CA GLN A 6 2.28 6.96 -9.70
C GLN A 6 0.93 7.39 -9.17
N GLN A 7 -0.07 7.33 -10.03
CA GLN A 7 -1.44 7.54 -9.63
C GLN A 7 -2.29 6.38 -10.12
N GLU A 8 -3.18 5.91 -9.27
CA GLU A 8 -4.20 4.94 -9.64
C GLU A 8 -5.55 5.61 -9.53
N ARG A 9 -6.35 5.47 -10.57
CA ARG A 9 -7.69 6.06 -10.63
C ARG A 9 -8.72 4.95 -10.60
N ARG A 10 -9.72 5.10 -9.75
CA ARG A 10 -10.82 4.15 -9.68
C ARG A 10 -12.14 4.92 -9.79
N ARG A 11 -12.90 4.59 -10.80
CA ARG A 11 -14.24 5.15 -10.95
C ARG A 11 -15.20 4.52 -9.96
N CYS A 12 -15.85 5.38 -9.19
CA CYS A 12 -16.90 4.97 -8.27
C CYS A 12 -18.22 5.60 -8.72
N LYS A 13 -19.29 5.21 -8.07
CA LYS A 13 -20.60 5.79 -8.38
C LYS A 13 -20.63 7.24 -7.90
N GLY A 14 -20.62 8.18 -8.83
CA GLY A 14 -20.71 9.61 -8.51
C GLY A 14 -19.38 10.33 -8.36
N PHE A 15 -18.27 9.62 -8.30
CA PHE A 15 -16.95 10.24 -8.14
C PHE A 15 -15.84 9.32 -8.63
N THR A 16 -14.64 9.87 -8.78
CA THR A 16 -13.44 9.10 -9.07
C THR A 16 -12.49 9.23 -7.88
N TYR A 17 -12.02 8.10 -7.39
CA TYR A 17 -11.03 8.01 -6.34
C TYR A 17 -9.64 7.97 -6.97
N ILE A 18 -8.71 8.78 -6.47
CA ILE A 18 -7.35 8.83 -6.99
C ILE A 18 -6.37 8.56 -5.85
N TRP A 19 -5.62 7.46 -5.98
CA TRP A 19 -4.50 7.14 -5.09
C TRP A 19 -3.23 7.69 -5.71
N ASP A 20 -2.57 8.60 -5.02
CA ASP A 20 -1.41 9.32 -5.53
C ASP A 20 -0.18 8.98 -4.69
N GLN A 21 0.73 8.21 -5.27
CA GLN A 21 2.03 7.91 -4.66
C GLN A 21 3.01 9.01 -5.06
N ALA A 22 3.07 10.06 -4.25
CA ALA A 22 3.75 11.30 -4.63
C ALA A 22 5.27 11.24 -4.46
N SER A 23 5.76 10.60 -3.39
CA SER A 23 7.20 10.57 -3.13
C SER A 23 7.61 9.34 -2.33
N TYR A 24 8.87 8.98 -2.47
CA TYR A 24 9.48 7.90 -1.71
C TYR A 24 10.97 8.21 -1.51
N ASN A 25 11.45 8.09 -0.27
CA ASN A 25 12.85 8.25 0.05
C ASN A 25 13.47 6.87 0.34
N PRO A 26 14.33 6.35 -0.54
CA PRO A 26 14.90 5.03 -0.34
C PRO A 26 15.90 4.94 0.82
N ILE A 27 16.38 6.07 1.32
CA ILE A 27 17.34 6.08 2.41
C ILE A 27 16.68 5.70 3.73
N ASP A 28 15.47 6.20 3.98
CA ASP A 28 14.77 5.93 5.23
C ASP A 28 13.45 5.20 5.03
N GLY A 29 13.07 4.91 3.79
CA GLY A 29 11.82 4.22 3.46
C GLY A 29 10.57 5.08 3.60
N ARG A 30 10.71 6.37 3.85
CA ARG A 30 9.56 7.25 4.01
C ARG A 30 8.90 7.56 2.68
N CYS A 31 7.59 7.58 2.68
CA CYS A 31 6.82 7.90 1.49
C CYS A 31 5.65 8.81 1.84
N VAL A 32 5.18 9.55 0.85
CA VAL A 32 4.01 10.40 1.01
C VAL A 32 3.00 10.02 -0.06
N ASN A 33 1.79 9.71 0.37
CA ASN A 33 0.69 9.35 -0.50
C ASN A 33 -0.48 10.28 -0.23
N HIS A 34 -1.21 10.59 -1.27
CA HIS A 34 -2.41 11.42 -1.16
C HIS A 34 -3.60 10.70 -1.73
N ILE A 35 -4.77 11.06 -1.24
CA ILE A 35 -6.03 10.63 -1.85
C ILE A 35 -6.73 11.88 -2.35
N HIS A 36 -7.10 11.87 -3.63
CA HIS A 36 -7.87 12.93 -4.26
C HIS A 36 -9.21 12.38 -4.73
N PHE A 37 -10.18 13.25 -4.85
CA PHE A 37 -11.49 12.90 -5.42
C PHE A 37 -11.82 13.85 -6.56
N GLU A 38 -12.37 13.31 -7.63
CA GLU A 38 -12.94 14.07 -8.74
C GLU A 38 -14.43 13.77 -8.83
N PHE A 39 -15.23 14.81 -8.97
CA PHE A 39 -16.68 14.65 -9.07
C PHE A 39 -17.15 14.85 -10.50
N LYS A 40 -18.37 14.39 -10.78
CA LYS A 40 -18.93 14.42 -12.13
C LYS A 40 -19.08 15.84 -12.71
N ASP A 41 -19.24 16.83 -11.86
CA ASP A 41 -19.39 18.22 -12.28
C ASP A 41 -18.05 18.90 -12.61
N GLY A 42 -16.96 18.14 -12.52
CA GLY A 42 -15.63 18.66 -12.77
C GLY A 42 -14.91 19.21 -11.54
N SER A 43 -15.59 19.31 -10.41
CA SER A 43 -14.95 19.76 -9.18
C SER A 43 -14.04 18.68 -8.63
N ARG A 44 -13.07 19.09 -7.82
CA ARG A 44 -12.09 18.19 -7.23
C ARG A 44 -11.92 18.50 -5.75
N LEU A 45 -11.62 17.48 -4.99
CA LEU A 45 -11.14 17.61 -3.62
C LEU A 45 -9.71 17.06 -3.62
N ASP A 46 -8.73 17.95 -3.79
CA ASP A 46 -7.34 17.55 -3.83
C ASP A 46 -6.80 17.37 -2.42
N ARG A 47 -5.98 16.32 -2.25
CA ARG A 47 -5.36 15.99 -0.97
C ARG A 47 -6.37 15.89 0.16
N ALA A 48 -7.50 15.21 -0.11
CA ALA A 48 -8.50 14.96 0.91
C ALA A 48 -7.87 14.23 2.10
N TYR A 49 -6.93 13.35 1.82
CA TYR A 49 -6.13 12.67 2.84
C TYR A 49 -4.67 12.67 2.40
N THR A 50 -3.77 12.82 3.36
CA THR A 50 -2.33 12.73 3.15
C THR A 50 -1.77 11.73 4.15
N TYR A 51 -1.02 10.76 3.66
CA TYR A 51 -0.43 9.70 4.47
C TYR A 51 1.10 9.79 4.41
N PRO A 52 1.76 10.32 5.44
CA PRO A 52 3.21 10.25 5.57
C PRO A 52 3.55 8.89 6.19
N TRP A 53 3.81 7.92 5.36
CA TRP A 53 4.07 6.56 5.77
C TRP A 53 5.54 6.19 5.60
N ARG A 54 5.90 5.07 6.21
CA ARG A 54 7.18 4.41 5.98
C ARG A 54 6.91 3.03 5.40
N ILE A 55 7.66 2.68 4.36
CA ILE A 55 7.62 1.34 3.79
C ILE A 55 8.58 0.46 4.56
N TRP A 56 8.09 -0.66 5.05
CA TRP A 56 8.84 -1.62 5.82
C TRP A 56 9.02 -2.91 5.03
N THR A 57 10.20 -3.53 5.12
CA THR A 57 10.39 -4.86 4.58
C THR A 57 9.93 -5.89 5.61
N ILE A 58 9.63 -7.09 5.12
CA ILE A 58 9.23 -8.20 6.01
C ILE A 58 10.35 -8.51 7.02
N PRO A 59 11.63 -8.62 6.63
CA PRO A 59 12.69 -8.85 7.60
C PRO A 59 12.77 -7.80 8.70
N GLU A 60 12.61 -6.51 8.34
CA GLU A 60 12.61 -5.44 9.34
C GLU A 60 11.48 -5.61 10.37
N LEU A 61 10.28 -5.93 9.90
CA LEU A 61 9.13 -6.13 10.79
C LEU A 61 9.35 -7.34 11.68
N ARG A 62 9.90 -8.42 11.15
CA ARG A 62 10.17 -9.62 11.93
C ARG A 62 11.21 -9.36 13.00
N ASP A 63 12.25 -8.61 12.68
CA ASP A 63 13.27 -8.24 13.65
C ASP A 63 12.69 -7.37 14.77
N CYS A 64 11.86 -6.40 14.42
CA CYS A 64 11.18 -5.55 15.41
C CYS A 64 10.28 -6.37 16.34
N LEU A 65 9.57 -7.34 15.79
CA LEU A 65 8.69 -8.19 16.61
C LEU A 65 9.49 -9.10 17.53
N ALA A 66 10.60 -9.64 17.07
CA ALA A 66 11.50 -10.43 17.89
C ALA A 66 12.08 -9.60 19.04
N ASP A 67 12.52 -8.38 18.76
CA ASP A 67 13.05 -7.46 19.75
C ASP A 67 11.98 -7.08 20.80
N ALA A 68 10.72 -7.04 20.37
CA ALA A 68 9.60 -6.74 21.28
C ALA A 68 9.18 -7.93 22.13
N GLY A 69 9.77 -9.12 21.91
CA GLY A 69 9.52 -10.29 22.74
C GLY A 69 8.60 -11.35 22.14
N PHE A 70 8.20 -11.21 20.87
CA PHE A 70 7.41 -12.24 20.21
C PHE A 70 8.29 -13.42 19.82
N ALA A 71 7.92 -14.62 20.23
CA ALA A 71 8.70 -15.82 19.98
C ALA A 71 8.63 -16.28 18.53
N GLU A 72 7.50 -16.05 17.88
CA GLU A 72 7.27 -16.45 16.50
C GLU A 72 6.53 -15.38 15.74
N THR A 73 6.80 -15.31 14.44
CA THR A 73 6.04 -14.47 13.52
C THR A 73 5.68 -15.29 12.29
N GLN A 74 4.51 -15.03 11.74
CA GLN A 74 4.06 -15.71 10.53
C GLN A 74 3.74 -14.67 9.47
N VAL A 75 4.04 -15.00 8.23
CA VAL A 75 3.75 -14.14 7.08
C VAL A 75 2.67 -14.82 6.26
N TRP A 76 1.63 -14.08 5.95
CA TRP A 76 0.50 -14.55 5.17
C TRP A 76 0.29 -13.65 3.97
N ALA A 77 -0.01 -14.23 2.84
CA ALA A 77 -0.30 -13.48 1.63
C ALA A 77 -1.72 -13.78 1.16
N GLU A 78 -2.38 -12.76 0.67
CA GLU A 78 -3.71 -12.93 0.10
C GLU A 78 -3.60 -13.72 -1.19
N ARG A 79 -4.52 -14.68 -1.37
CA ARG A 79 -4.61 -15.42 -2.62
C ARG A 79 -5.19 -14.52 -3.70
N GLU A 80 -4.66 -14.65 -4.89
CA GLU A 80 -5.12 -13.89 -6.04
C GLU A 80 -5.89 -14.81 -6.98
N ASP A 81 -6.89 -14.24 -7.67
CA ASP A 81 -7.59 -14.94 -8.73
C ASP A 81 -6.77 -14.89 -10.03
N LYS A 82 -7.33 -15.44 -11.11
CA LYS A 82 -6.63 -15.49 -12.41
C LYS A 82 -6.33 -14.12 -12.98
N LYS A 83 -7.01 -13.08 -12.51
CA LYS A 83 -6.81 -11.70 -12.96
C LYS A 83 -5.89 -10.90 -12.03
N GLY A 84 -5.33 -11.54 -11.00
CA GLY A 84 -4.46 -10.88 -10.05
C GLY A 84 -5.21 -10.12 -8.96
N LYS A 85 -6.50 -10.33 -8.82
CA LYS A 85 -7.30 -9.65 -7.82
C LYS A 85 -7.39 -10.48 -6.53
N GLY A 86 -7.30 -9.82 -5.38
CA GLY A 86 -7.42 -10.48 -4.10
C GLY A 86 -8.75 -11.21 -3.91
N THR A 87 -8.71 -12.35 -3.27
CA THR A 87 -9.87 -13.22 -3.07
C THR A 87 -10.47 -13.13 -1.67
N GLY A 88 -9.82 -12.43 -0.75
CA GLY A 88 -10.23 -12.39 0.65
C GLY A 88 -9.77 -13.59 1.46
N THR A 89 -9.09 -14.54 0.85
CA THR A 89 -8.51 -15.69 1.54
C THR A 89 -6.99 -15.59 1.52
N TYR A 90 -6.34 -16.16 2.55
CA TYR A 90 -4.91 -16.00 2.76
C TYR A 90 -4.23 -17.36 2.87
N ARG A 91 -2.95 -17.40 2.54
CA ARG A 91 -2.12 -18.59 2.72
C ARG A 91 -0.83 -18.22 3.43
N PRO A 92 -0.27 -19.12 4.26
CA PRO A 92 1.01 -18.86 4.88
C PRO A 92 2.14 -18.90 3.85
N ILE A 93 3.12 -18.03 4.03
CA ILE A 93 4.34 -18.03 3.24
C ILE A 93 5.44 -18.59 4.10
N THR A 94 6.00 -19.72 3.72
CA THR A 94 7.05 -20.38 4.52
C THR A 94 8.44 -20.12 3.96
N LYS A 95 8.61 -20.23 2.66
CA LYS A 95 9.86 -19.95 1.96
C LYS A 95 9.52 -19.55 0.53
N HIS A 96 10.01 -20.25 -0.41
CA HIS A 96 9.86 -19.97 -1.83
C HIS A 96 8.41 -20.04 -2.29
N ASN A 97 7.83 -18.92 -2.62
CA ASN A 97 6.45 -18.85 -3.10
C ASN A 97 6.34 -17.99 -4.34
#